data_77d1501a90b53f8f7c49e63268037bad
#
_entry.id   77d1501a90b53f8f7c49e63268037bad
#
_cell.length_a   1.000
_cell.length_b   1.000
_cell.length_c   1.000
_cell.angle_alpha   90.00
_cell.angle_beta   90.00
_cell.angle_gamma   90.00
#
_symmetry.space_group_name_H-M   'P 1'
#
loop_
_entity.id
_entity.type
_entity.pdbx_description
1 polymer ?
#
loop_
_entity_poly.entity_id
_entity_poly.type
_entity_poly.pdbx_seq_one_letter_code
_entity_poly.pdbx_strand_id
1 'polypeptide(L)'
;MAILVDRNTKVICQGFTGSQGMFHSKAAKAYGTQLVGGVTPGKGGTKVADPDLAGVPIFDTVAEAKAKTGATATSIYVPPPFAADANLEAIDAEIPLIICITEGIPVIDMVKVKRALAGSWSRLIGPNCPGVLTPNQCKIGIMPGNIFKAGNVGIVSRSGTLTYEAVKQTSDAGLGQSTAVGIGGDPVKGTEFIDVLEMFLADPDTHSIIMIGEIGGAAEEDAAEFIKREAAKGRSKPMAGFIAGVTAPPGRRMGHAGAIISGGKGKAEDKLEAMRSAGIAIADSPASLGTTLAKVLKR
;
A
#
# COMPACT_ATOMS: atom_id res chain seq x y z
N MET A 1 4.83 14.13 -10.58
CA MET A 1 5.05 12.70 -10.93
C MET A 1 4.43 11.87 -9.84
N ALA A 2 3.90 10.71 -10.16
CA ALA A 2 3.37 9.80 -9.13
C ALA A 2 4.51 8.95 -8.56
N ILE A 3 4.40 8.54 -7.30
CA ILE A 3 5.31 7.55 -6.76
C ILE A 3 4.78 6.13 -7.06
N LEU A 4 5.66 5.17 -7.24
CA LEU A 4 5.41 3.72 -7.42
C LEU A 4 4.64 3.36 -8.71
N VAL A 5 3.50 4.00 -9.00
CA VAL A 5 2.64 3.63 -10.14
C VAL A 5 2.14 4.85 -10.91
N ASP A 6 2.11 4.74 -12.22
CA ASP A 6 1.62 5.75 -13.15
C ASP A 6 0.84 5.12 -14.32
N ARG A 7 0.46 5.93 -15.31
CA ARG A 7 -0.26 5.47 -16.51
C ARG A 7 0.53 4.48 -17.39
N ASN A 8 1.85 4.40 -17.21
CA ASN A 8 2.71 3.50 -18.00
C ASN A 8 2.94 2.17 -17.28
N THR A 9 2.49 2.04 -16.04
CA THR A 9 2.67 0.82 -15.25
C THR A 9 1.88 -0.33 -15.86
N LYS A 10 2.59 -1.36 -16.34
CA LYS A 10 2.02 -2.58 -16.90
C LYS A 10 1.82 -3.63 -15.81
N VAL A 11 0.58 -3.97 -15.55
CA VAL A 11 0.19 -4.82 -14.42
C VAL A 11 -0.22 -6.21 -14.88
N ILE A 12 0.29 -7.22 -14.22
CA ILE A 12 -0.26 -8.58 -14.24
C ILE A 12 -0.93 -8.92 -12.92
N CYS A 13 -1.83 -9.89 -12.92
CA CYS A 13 -2.53 -10.34 -11.72
C CYS A 13 -2.23 -11.81 -11.44
N GLN A 14 -1.61 -12.15 -10.32
CA GLN A 14 -1.46 -13.54 -9.85
C GLN A 14 -2.70 -13.97 -9.08
N GLY A 15 -3.18 -15.20 -9.33
CA GLY A 15 -4.49 -15.65 -8.88
C GLY A 15 -5.64 -15.11 -9.74
N PHE A 16 -5.34 -14.76 -10.99
CA PHE A 16 -6.23 -14.03 -11.90
C PHE A 16 -7.58 -14.72 -12.13
N THR A 17 -7.63 -16.04 -12.26
CA THR A 17 -8.88 -16.78 -12.49
C THR A 17 -9.70 -17.03 -11.22
N GLY A 18 -9.19 -16.63 -10.05
CA GLY A 18 -9.94 -16.66 -8.80
C GLY A 18 -10.95 -15.50 -8.72
N SER A 19 -11.99 -15.64 -7.88
CA SER A 19 -13.05 -14.64 -7.76
C SER A 19 -12.54 -13.24 -7.42
N GLN A 20 -11.60 -13.13 -6.47
CA GLN A 20 -11.00 -11.86 -6.07
C GLN A 20 -10.09 -11.29 -7.16
N GLY A 21 -9.24 -12.14 -7.76
CA GLY A 21 -8.36 -11.75 -8.87
C GLY A 21 -9.15 -11.18 -10.05
N MET A 22 -10.21 -11.85 -10.49
CA MET A 22 -11.08 -11.36 -11.56
C MET A 22 -11.80 -10.06 -11.18
N PHE A 23 -12.44 -10.02 -10.01
CA PHE A 23 -13.20 -8.85 -9.57
C PHE A 23 -12.35 -7.58 -9.52
N HIS A 24 -11.19 -7.66 -8.89
CA HIS A 24 -10.32 -6.49 -8.74
C HIS A 24 -9.56 -6.15 -10.02
N SER A 25 -9.23 -7.12 -10.86
CA SER A 25 -8.66 -6.90 -12.19
C SER A 25 -9.64 -6.16 -13.11
N LYS A 26 -10.91 -6.53 -13.09
CA LYS A 26 -11.98 -5.81 -13.81
C LYS A 26 -12.08 -4.36 -13.35
N ALA A 27 -12.12 -4.14 -12.03
CA ALA A 27 -12.16 -2.80 -11.47
C ALA A 27 -10.90 -1.96 -11.80
N ALA A 28 -9.71 -2.58 -11.83
CA ALA A 28 -8.48 -1.91 -12.21
C ALA A 28 -8.46 -1.53 -13.69
N LYS A 29 -8.88 -2.45 -14.58
CA LYS A 29 -8.99 -2.20 -16.03
C LYS A 29 -10.01 -1.09 -16.32
N ALA A 30 -11.17 -1.11 -15.67
CA ALA A 30 -12.19 -0.07 -15.80
C ALA A 30 -11.70 1.30 -15.30
N TYR A 31 -10.78 1.32 -14.33
CA TYR A 31 -10.13 2.54 -13.84
C TYR A 31 -9.10 3.12 -14.83
N GLY A 32 -8.67 2.35 -15.82
CA GLY A 32 -7.65 2.74 -16.79
C GLY A 32 -6.26 2.17 -16.54
N THR A 33 -6.11 1.24 -15.58
CA THR A 33 -4.85 0.52 -15.37
C THR A 33 -4.51 -0.35 -16.57
N GLN A 34 -3.27 -0.34 -17.03
CA GLN A 34 -2.79 -1.22 -18.08
C GLN A 34 -2.66 -2.67 -17.54
N LEU A 35 -3.78 -3.38 -17.49
CA LEU A 35 -3.79 -4.81 -17.16
C LEU A 35 -3.37 -5.60 -18.39
N VAL A 36 -2.12 -6.08 -18.39
CA VAL A 36 -1.50 -6.72 -19.56
C VAL A 36 -1.51 -8.25 -19.52
N GLY A 37 -1.92 -8.86 -18.41
CA GLY A 37 -2.03 -10.30 -18.29
C GLY A 37 -2.50 -10.79 -16.93
N GLY A 38 -2.89 -12.05 -16.86
CA GLY A 38 -3.16 -12.77 -15.64
C GLY A 38 -2.24 -14.00 -15.52
N VAL A 39 -1.94 -14.39 -14.30
CA VAL A 39 -1.16 -15.60 -14.01
C VAL A 39 -1.98 -16.53 -13.13
N THR A 40 -2.17 -17.76 -13.62
CA THR A 40 -2.78 -18.86 -12.87
C THR A 40 -2.19 -20.16 -13.37
N PRO A 41 -1.39 -20.88 -12.57
CA PRO A 41 -0.78 -22.14 -12.97
C PRO A 41 -1.78 -23.15 -13.52
N GLY A 42 -1.46 -23.79 -14.64
CA GLY A 42 -2.32 -24.75 -15.35
C GLY A 42 -3.49 -24.14 -16.11
N LYS A 43 -3.54 -22.80 -16.26
CA LYS A 43 -4.57 -22.06 -17.01
C LYS A 43 -4.01 -21.26 -18.19
N GLY A 44 -2.69 -21.33 -18.42
CA GLY A 44 -2.03 -20.62 -19.51
C GLY A 44 -2.70 -20.91 -20.86
N GLY A 45 -2.85 -19.87 -21.69
CA GLY A 45 -3.51 -19.94 -23.00
C GLY A 45 -5.04 -20.09 -22.98
N THR A 46 -5.67 -20.23 -21.82
CA THR A 46 -7.14 -20.27 -21.73
C THR A 46 -7.74 -18.87 -21.85
N LYS A 47 -9.01 -18.80 -22.22
CA LYS A 47 -9.75 -17.53 -22.34
C LYS A 47 -10.47 -17.20 -21.04
N VAL A 48 -10.50 -15.91 -20.69
CA VAL A 48 -11.32 -15.41 -19.59
C VAL A 48 -12.78 -15.41 -20.01
N ALA A 49 -13.66 -15.93 -19.15
CA ALA A 49 -15.11 -15.95 -19.44
C ALA A 49 -15.78 -14.57 -19.27
N ASP A 50 -15.21 -13.69 -18.43
CA ASP A 50 -15.77 -12.35 -18.20
C ASP A 50 -15.51 -11.43 -19.40
N PRO A 51 -16.55 -10.85 -20.01
CA PRO A 51 -16.42 -10.01 -21.19
C PRO A 51 -15.61 -8.72 -20.95
N ASP A 52 -15.62 -8.17 -19.72
CA ASP A 52 -14.86 -6.97 -19.39
C ASP A 52 -13.35 -7.23 -19.27
N LEU A 53 -12.98 -8.51 -19.13
CA LEU A 53 -11.59 -8.98 -19.15
C LEU A 53 -11.23 -9.67 -20.47
N ALA A 54 -12.13 -9.66 -21.45
CA ALA A 54 -11.86 -10.26 -22.76
C ALA A 54 -10.56 -9.69 -23.35
N GLY A 55 -9.74 -10.58 -23.93
CA GLY A 55 -8.46 -10.24 -24.53
C GLY A 55 -7.29 -10.11 -23.55
N VAL A 56 -7.50 -10.21 -22.22
CA VAL A 56 -6.41 -10.32 -21.26
C VAL A 56 -5.84 -11.75 -21.32
N PRO A 57 -4.58 -11.94 -21.71
CA PRO A 57 -3.98 -13.26 -21.81
C PRO A 57 -3.75 -13.85 -20.40
N ILE A 58 -3.84 -15.18 -20.29
CA ILE A 58 -3.53 -15.93 -19.09
C ILE A 58 -2.25 -16.69 -19.32
N PHE A 59 -1.35 -16.68 -18.36
CA PHE A 59 -0.06 -17.36 -18.34
C PHE A 59 0.03 -18.35 -17.19
N ASP A 60 0.89 -19.34 -17.31
CA ASP A 60 1.15 -20.29 -16.23
C ASP A 60 2.14 -19.75 -15.21
N THR A 61 3.05 -18.87 -15.63
CA THR A 61 4.10 -18.30 -14.75
C THR A 61 4.25 -16.80 -14.91
N VAL A 62 4.79 -16.16 -13.85
CA VAL A 62 5.13 -14.74 -13.87
C VAL A 62 6.24 -14.43 -14.88
N ALA A 63 7.24 -15.31 -14.98
CA ALA A 63 8.34 -15.16 -15.94
C ALA A 63 7.83 -15.13 -17.38
N GLU A 64 6.93 -16.04 -17.74
CA GLU A 64 6.29 -16.08 -19.06
C GLU A 64 5.49 -14.80 -19.31
N ALA A 65 4.67 -14.39 -18.34
CA ALA A 65 3.86 -13.16 -18.43
C ALA A 65 4.74 -11.93 -18.64
N LYS A 66 5.81 -11.79 -17.85
CA LYS A 66 6.77 -10.66 -17.99
C LYS A 66 7.42 -10.65 -19.37
N ALA A 67 7.93 -11.79 -19.81
CA ALA A 67 8.61 -11.91 -21.11
C ALA A 67 7.69 -11.51 -22.30
N LYS A 68 6.41 -11.89 -22.25
CA LYS A 68 5.47 -11.63 -23.33
C LYS A 68 4.81 -10.25 -23.29
N THR A 69 4.67 -9.64 -22.09
CA THR A 69 3.92 -8.38 -21.92
C THR A 69 4.77 -7.19 -21.54
N GLY A 70 5.98 -7.43 -21.03
CA GLY A 70 6.82 -6.39 -20.43
C GLY A 70 6.22 -5.85 -19.13
N ALA A 71 5.54 -6.70 -18.34
CA ALA A 71 4.94 -6.31 -17.07
C ALA A 71 5.97 -5.72 -16.10
N THR A 72 5.62 -4.61 -15.46
CA THR A 72 6.46 -3.89 -14.49
C THR A 72 5.88 -3.98 -13.08
N ALA A 73 4.67 -4.45 -12.93
CA ALA A 73 4.03 -4.65 -11.63
C ALA A 73 3.18 -5.93 -11.62
N THR A 74 3.02 -6.52 -10.44
CA THR A 74 2.07 -7.61 -10.20
C THR A 74 1.20 -7.32 -8.99
N SER A 75 -0.08 -7.74 -9.07
CA SER A 75 -0.99 -7.78 -7.91
C SER A 75 -1.25 -9.23 -7.53
N ILE A 76 -1.14 -9.57 -6.24
CA ILE A 76 -1.27 -10.94 -5.74
C ILE A 76 -2.56 -11.08 -4.95
N TYR A 77 -3.47 -11.95 -5.46
CA TYR A 77 -4.73 -12.37 -4.81
C TYR A 77 -4.75 -13.88 -4.57
N VAL A 78 -3.57 -14.49 -4.57
CA VAL A 78 -3.40 -15.92 -4.34
C VAL A 78 -3.77 -16.24 -2.88
N PRO A 79 -4.47 -17.37 -2.60
CA PRO A 79 -4.83 -17.74 -1.23
C PRO A 79 -3.62 -17.83 -0.28
N PRO A 80 -3.80 -17.58 1.03
CA PRO A 80 -2.70 -17.45 2.00
C PRO A 80 -1.67 -18.58 2.00
N PRO A 81 -2.05 -19.88 1.88
CA PRO A 81 -1.07 -20.97 1.87
C PRO A 81 -0.10 -20.96 0.69
N PHE A 82 -0.43 -20.28 -0.41
CA PHE A 82 0.34 -20.23 -1.65
C PHE A 82 0.87 -18.82 -1.97
N ALA A 83 0.48 -17.83 -1.19
CA ALA A 83 0.80 -16.43 -1.50
C ALA A 83 2.28 -16.11 -1.30
N ALA A 84 2.97 -16.78 -0.38
CA ALA A 84 4.42 -16.64 -0.21
C ALA A 84 5.16 -17.12 -1.47
N ASP A 85 4.77 -18.25 -2.03
CA ASP A 85 5.37 -18.78 -3.28
C ASP A 85 5.10 -17.84 -4.45
N ALA A 86 3.89 -17.25 -4.53
CA ALA A 86 3.56 -16.26 -5.54
C ALA A 86 4.44 -14.97 -5.43
N ASN A 87 4.76 -14.55 -4.20
CA ASN A 87 5.71 -13.45 -3.98
C ASN A 87 7.13 -13.83 -4.43
N LEU A 88 7.61 -15.04 -4.06
CA LEU A 88 8.92 -15.53 -4.44
C LEU A 88 9.06 -15.67 -5.96
N GLU A 89 8.04 -16.18 -6.64
CA GLU A 89 7.99 -16.27 -8.10
C GLU A 89 8.10 -14.87 -8.75
N ALA A 90 7.40 -13.87 -8.21
CA ALA A 90 7.47 -12.51 -8.73
C ALA A 90 8.85 -11.86 -8.50
N ILE A 91 9.50 -12.17 -7.37
CA ILE A 91 10.88 -11.74 -7.07
C ILE A 91 11.86 -12.41 -8.02
N ASP A 92 11.76 -13.72 -8.23
CA ASP A 92 12.62 -14.49 -9.13
C ASP A 92 12.49 -14.01 -10.58
N ALA A 93 11.27 -13.67 -11.00
CA ALA A 93 11.00 -13.05 -12.30
C ALA A 93 11.44 -11.59 -12.36
N GLU A 94 12.01 -11.02 -11.29
CA GLU A 94 12.47 -9.62 -11.21
C GLU A 94 11.36 -8.61 -11.57
N ILE A 95 10.13 -8.82 -11.11
CA ILE A 95 9.06 -7.84 -11.26
C ILE A 95 9.40 -6.62 -10.37
N PRO A 96 9.53 -5.41 -10.93
CA PRO A 96 9.97 -4.24 -10.17
C PRO A 96 9.06 -3.91 -8.98
N LEU A 97 7.72 -4.03 -9.16
CA LEU A 97 6.75 -3.72 -8.11
C LEU A 97 5.81 -4.90 -7.88
N ILE A 98 5.81 -5.41 -6.66
CA ILE A 98 4.96 -6.51 -6.21
C ILE A 98 3.97 -5.96 -5.19
N ILE A 99 2.67 -6.15 -5.40
CA ILE A 99 1.62 -5.71 -4.47
C ILE A 99 0.84 -6.92 -3.99
N CYS A 100 1.10 -7.34 -2.74
CA CYS A 100 0.48 -8.50 -2.13
C CYS A 100 -0.74 -8.08 -1.30
N ILE A 101 -1.94 -8.36 -1.81
CA ILE A 101 -3.21 -8.04 -1.16
C ILE A 101 -3.54 -9.08 -0.08
N THR A 102 -3.13 -10.31 -0.28
CA THR A 102 -3.50 -11.45 0.55
C THR A 102 -3.19 -11.21 2.03
N GLU A 103 -4.20 -11.44 2.86
CA GLU A 103 -4.13 -11.49 4.31
C GLU A 103 -3.96 -12.93 4.80
N GLY A 104 -3.34 -13.13 5.97
CA GLY A 104 -3.23 -14.42 6.63
C GLY A 104 -2.09 -15.30 6.15
N ILE A 105 -1.10 -14.74 5.47
CA ILE A 105 0.13 -15.47 5.13
C ILE A 105 0.90 -15.76 6.42
N PRO A 106 1.37 -17.01 6.65
CA PRO A 106 2.16 -17.33 7.83
C PRO A 106 3.41 -16.45 7.96
N VAL A 107 3.66 -15.93 9.16
CA VAL A 107 4.79 -15.02 9.43
C VAL A 107 6.12 -15.62 8.98
N ILE A 108 6.33 -16.95 9.24
CA ILE A 108 7.56 -17.62 8.84
C ILE A 108 7.78 -17.67 7.33
N ASP A 109 6.71 -17.72 6.55
CA ASP A 109 6.79 -17.70 5.09
C ASP A 109 7.10 -16.28 4.59
N MET A 110 6.54 -15.26 5.22
CA MET A 110 6.91 -13.87 4.92
C MET A 110 8.36 -13.54 5.32
N VAL A 111 8.95 -14.21 6.32
CA VAL A 111 10.39 -14.08 6.63
C VAL A 111 11.24 -14.60 5.46
N LYS A 112 10.84 -15.72 4.83
CA LYS A 112 11.51 -16.24 3.62
C LYS A 112 11.41 -15.25 2.45
N VAL A 113 10.21 -14.71 2.21
CA VAL A 113 9.98 -13.66 1.20
C VAL A 113 10.84 -12.43 1.46
N LYS A 114 10.88 -11.94 2.71
CA LYS A 114 11.70 -10.77 3.09
C LYS A 114 13.19 -11.01 2.84
N ARG A 115 13.67 -12.23 3.10
CA ARG A 115 15.06 -12.61 2.81
C ARG A 115 15.37 -12.60 1.31
N ALA A 116 14.49 -13.15 0.49
CA ALA A 116 14.64 -13.12 -0.97
C ALA A 116 14.60 -11.68 -1.50
N LEU A 117 13.70 -10.86 -0.97
CA LEU A 117 13.55 -9.46 -1.34
C LEU A 117 14.82 -8.63 -1.07
N ALA A 118 15.54 -8.91 0.02
CA ALA A 118 16.74 -8.17 0.42
C ALA A 118 17.89 -8.23 -0.61
N GLY A 119 17.91 -9.24 -1.49
CA GLY A 119 18.90 -9.40 -2.56
C GLY A 119 18.36 -9.08 -3.96
N SER A 120 17.14 -8.53 -4.07
CA SER A 120 16.47 -8.31 -5.34
C SER A 120 16.28 -6.82 -5.66
N TRP A 121 15.95 -6.54 -6.92
CA TRP A 121 15.54 -5.22 -7.39
C TRP A 121 14.03 -4.96 -7.21
N SER A 122 13.29 -5.95 -6.73
CA SER A 122 11.85 -5.88 -6.53
C SER A 122 11.51 -5.09 -5.26
N ARG A 123 10.44 -4.31 -5.32
CA ARG A 123 9.80 -3.71 -4.14
C ARG A 123 8.49 -4.41 -3.87
N LEU A 124 8.29 -4.86 -2.64
CA LEU A 124 7.04 -5.45 -2.19
C LEU A 124 6.23 -4.47 -1.32
N ILE A 125 4.99 -4.22 -1.69
CA ILE A 125 3.98 -3.55 -0.87
C ILE A 125 3.05 -4.62 -0.28
N GLY A 126 2.82 -4.57 1.01
CA GLY A 126 2.10 -5.62 1.74
C GLY A 126 3.05 -6.66 2.38
N PRO A 127 2.53 -7.83 2.77
CA PRO A 127 1.17 -8.37 2.52
C PRO A 127 0.07 -7.65 3.33
N ASN A 128 -1.19 -8.16 3.21
CA ASN A 128 -2.35 -7.65 3.92
C ASN A 128 -2.52 -6.13 3.71
N CYS A 129 -2.53 -5.70 2.46
CA CYS A 129 -2.58 -4.29 2.09
C CYS A 129 -3.72 -4.00 1.10
N PRO A 130 -4.23 -2.76 1.05
CA PRO A 130 -5.26 -2.38 0.08
C PRO A 130 -4.69 -2.07 -1.31
N GLY A 131 -3.36 -2.01 -1.45
CA GLY A 131 -2.69 -1.71 -2.70
C GLY A 131 -2.14 -0.29 -2.81
N VAL A 132 -2.00 0.17 -4.05
CA VAL A 132 -1.51 1.51 -4.41
C VAL A 132 -2.42 2.10 -5.47
N LEU A 133 -2.71 3.41 -5.35
CA LEU A 133 -3.51 4.11 -6.35
C LEU A 133 -3.00 5.54 -6.56
N THR A 134 -2.72 5.86 -7.83
CA THR A 134 -2.48 7.22 -8.31
C THR A 134 -3.69 7.67 -9.12
N PRO A 135 -4.38 8.75 -8.69
CA PRO A 135 -5.62 9.19 -9.32
C PRO A 135 -5.48 9.47 -10.81
N ASN A 136 -6.47 9.02 -11.60
CA ASN A 136 -6.53 9.14 -13.05
C ASN A 136 -5.37 8.47 -13.82
N GLN A 137 -4.57 7.63 -13.16
CA GLN A 137 -3.41 6.99 -13.78
C GLN A 137 -3.40 5.47 -13.61
N CYS A 138 -3.36 4.98 -12.38
CA CYS A 138 -3.20 3.56 -12.11
C CYS A 138 -3.81 3.17 -10.76
N LYS A 139 -4.55 2.07 -10.76
CA LYS A 139 -5.10 1.43 -9.56
C LYS A 139 -4.62 -0.01 -9.52
N ILE A 140 -3.91 -0.38 -8.46
CA ILE A 140 -3.52 -1.76 -8.17
C ILE A 140 -4.00 -2.11 -6.77
N GLY A 141 -4.86 -3.11 -6.64
CA GLY A 141 -5.42 -3.54 -5.37
C GLY A 141 -6.91 -3.26 -5.23
N ILE A 142 -7.37 -3.15 -3.98
CA ILE A 142 -8.80 -3.15 -3.62
C ILE A 142 -9.38 -1.77 -3.33
N MET A 143 -8.57 -0.70 -3.36
CA MET A 143 -9.02 0.66 -3.10
C MET A 143 -10.16 1.09 -4.04
N PRO A 144 -11.26 1.70 -3.54
CA PRO A 144 -12.37 2.16 -4.37
C PRO A 144 -11.97 3.41 -5.16
N GLY A 145 -11.73 3.26 -6.48
CA GLY A 145 -11.23 4.35 -7.32
C GLY A 145 -12.13 5.59 -7.43
N ASN A 146 -13.43 5.42 -7.22
CA ASN A 146 -14.44 6.48 -7.34
C ASN A 146 -14.39 7.56 -6.25
N ILE A 147 -13.70 7.31 -5.13
CA ILE A 147 -13.52 8.32 -4.06
C ILE A 147 -12.27 9.19 -4.26
N PHE A 148 -11.41 8.82 -5.21
CA PHE A 148 -10.16 9.51 -5.48
C PHE A 148 -10.35 10.73 -6.39
N LYS A 149 -9.58 11.78 -6.13
CA LYS A 149 -9.41 12.93 -7.02
C LYS A 149 -7.93 13.24 -7.18
N ALA A 150 -7.52 13.64 -8.37
CA ALA A 150 -6.15 14.10 -8.57
C ALA A 150 -5.88 15.36 -7.72
N GLY A 151 -4.73 15.39 -7.07
CA GLY A 151 -4.31 16.47 -6.20
C GLY A 151 -2.89 16.23 -5.69
N ASN A 152 -2.58 16.74 -4.50
CA ASN A 152 -1.21 16.82 -4.01
C ASN A 152 -0.98 16.23 -2.60
N VAL A 153 -1.94 15.46 -2.08
CA VAL A 153 -1.78 14.78 -0.78
C VAL A 153 -1.23 13.38 -1.00
N GLY A 154 -0.05 13.09 -0.45
CA GLY A 154 0.46 11.72 -0.30
C GLY A 154 -0.21 11.04 0.89
N ILE A 155 -0.67 9.81 0.73
CA ILE A 155 -1.27 9.05 1.84
C ILE A 155 -0.50 7.73 2.01
N VAL A 156 -0.01 7.47 3.23
CA VAL A 156 0.60 6.20 3.61
C VAL A 156 -0.09 5.64 4.85
N SER A 157 -0.49 4.36 4.79
CA SER A 157 -1.32 3.77 5.84
C SER A 157 -1.08 2.28 6.02
N ARG A 158 -1.15 1.81 7.28
CA ARG A 158 -1.24 0.37 7.59
C ARG A 158 -2.66 -0.18 7.40
N SER A 159 -3.67 0.67 7.53
CA SER A 159 -5.09 0.30 7.47
C SER A 159 -5.69 0.56 6.10
N GLY A 160 -6.35 -0.44 5.52
CA GLY A 160 -7.13 -0.27 4.28
C GLY A 160 -8.30 0.71 4.47
N THR A 161 -9.14 0.45 5.45
CA THR A 161 -10.35 1.25 5.72
C THR A 161 -10.04 2.71 6.03
N LEU A 162 -9.04 2.98 6.89
CA LEU A 162 -8.65 4.34 7.22
C LEU A 162 -7.97 5.06 6.05
N THR A 163 -7.35 4.33 5.13
CA THR A 163 -6.88 4.89 3.86
C THR A 163 -8.05 5.47 3.07
N TYR A 164 -9.16 4.71 2.95
CA TYR A 164 -10.34 5.17 2.21
C TYR A 164 -10.97 6.40 2.86
N GLU A 165 -11.02 6.44 4.19
CA GLU A 165 -11.51 7.57 4.95
C GLU A 165 -10.68 8.84 4.69
N ALA A 166 -9.36 8.75 4.77
CA ALA A 166 -8.45 9.86 4.49
C ALA A 166 -8.57 10.35 3.04
N VAL A 167 -8.66 9.42 2.09
CA VAL A 167 -8.85 9.73 0.66
C VAL A 167 -10.16 10.48 0.44
N LYS A 168 -11.27 9.97 0.99
CA LYS A 168 -12.59 10.62 0.84
C LYS A 168 -12.59 12.03 1.40
N GLN A 169 -12.07 12.23 2.60
CA GLN A 169 -12.01 13.54 3.25
C GLN A 169 -11.12 14.53 2.48
N THR A 170 -9.96 14.11 2.01
CA THR A 170 -9.07 14.98 1.21
C THR A 170 -9.66 15.29 -0.15
N SER A 171 -10.41 14.37 -0.76
CA SER A 171 -11.17 14.61 -1.99
C SER A 171 -12.31 15.62 -1.78
N ASP A 172 -13.06 15.49 -0.68
CA ASP A 172 -14.16 16.40 -0.34
C ASP A 172 -13.66 17.81 0.03
N ALA A 173 -12.49 17.87 0.67
CA ALA A 173 -11.81 19.15 0.97
C ALA A 173 -11.18 19.84 -0.26
N GLY A 174 -11.27 19.25 -1.45
CA GLY A 174 -10.71 19.78 -2.69
C GLY A 174 -9.18 19.67 -2.79
N LEU A 175 -8.54 18.92 -1.90
CA LEU A 175 -7.09 18.73 -1.89
C LEU A 175 -6.64 17.64 -2.88
N GLY A 176 -7.41 16.56 -2.98
CA GLY A 176 -7.09 15.40 -3.80
C GLY A 176 -5.79 14.69 -3.41
N GLN A 177 -5.42 13.63 -4.13
CA GLN A 177 -4.25 12.83 -3.80
C GLN A 177 -3.22 12.83 -4.93
N SER A 178 -1.93 12.85 -4.58
CA SER A 178 -0.85 12.51 -5.52
C SER A 178 -0.75 10.98 -5.68
N THR A 179 -0.65 10.26 -4.58
CA THR A 179 -0.70 8.79 -4.53
C THR A 179 -1.15 8.34 -3.14
N ALA A 180 -1.94 7.27 -3.04
CA ALA A 180 -2.20 6.57 -1.79
C ALA A 180 -1.52 5.20 -1.80
N VAL A 181 -0.81 4.89 -0.72
CA VAL A 181 -0.06 3.65 -0.51
C VAL A 181 -0.52 2.98 0.77
N GLY A 182 -1.13 1.81 0.64
CA GLY A 182 -1.39 0.96 1.80
C GLY A 182 -0.24 -0.03 1.98
N ILE A 183 0.51 0.10 3.06
CA ILE A 183 1.68 -0.77 3.33
C ILE A 183 1.35 -2.08 4.04
N GLY A 184 0.11 -2.21 4.54
CA GLY A 184 -0.37 -3.40 5.23
C GLY A 184 -0.13 -3.42 6.73
N GLY A 185 -0.89 -4.29 7.41
CA GLY A 185 -0.92 -4.42 8.88
C GLY A 185 -0.15 -5.62 9.43
N ASP A 186 0.54 -6.40 8.59
CA ASP A 186 1.29 -7.57 9.03
C ASP A 186 2.63 -7.20 9.66
N PRO A 187 3.15 -8.02 10.61
CA PRO A 187 4.40 -7.73 11.30
C PRO A 187 5.63 -7.82 10.40
N VAL A 188 5.61 -8.66 9.36
CA VAL A 188 6.67 -8.79 8.36
C VAL A 188 6.13 -8.34 7.01
N LYS A 189 6.56 -7.18 6.57
CA LYS A 189 6.13 -6.57 5.31
C LYS A 189 7.30 -6.14 4.42
N GLY A 190 7.02 -5.93 3.16
CA GLY A 190 8.04 -5.57 2.17
C GLY A 190 8.53 -4.14 2.32
N THR A 191 7.60 -3.20 2.50
CA THR A 191 7.83 -1.75 2.52
C THR A 191 7.36 -1.17 3.86
N GLU A 192 8.15 -0.26 4.42
CA GLU A 192 7.86 0.44 5.67
C GLU A 192 7.41 1.89 5.42
N PHE A 193 6.96 2.58 6.48
CA PHE A 193 6.62 4.01 6.39
C PHE A 193 7.76 4.85 5.83
N ILE A 194 8.99 4.62 6.31
CA ILE A 194 10.18 5.39 5.91
C ILE A 194 10.38 5.33 4.40
N ASP A 195 10.23 4.17 3.79
CA ASP A 195 10.39 3.99 2.34
C ASP A 195 9.41 4.86 1.54
N VAL A 196 8.15 4.92 1.98
CA VAL A 196 7.11 5.70 1.30
C VAL A 196 7.24 7.18 1.59
N LEU A 197 7.60 7.55 2.83
CA LEU A 197 7.83 8.93 3.22
C LEU A 197 9.02 9.54 2.46
N GLU A 198 10.11 8.79 2.25
CA GLU A 198 11.24 9.22 1.44
C GLU A 198 10.79 9.55 0.01
N MET A 199 9.98 8.68 -0.61
CA MET A 199 9.45 8.93 -1.95
C MET A 199 8.53 10.16 -1.98
N PHE A 200 7.66 10.34 -0.99
CA PHE A 200 6.78 11.52 -0.91
C PHE A 200 7.55 12.81 -0.65
N LEU A 201 8.60 12.78 0.16
CA LEU A 201 9.44 13.97 0.38
C LEU A 201 10.19 14.36 -0.90
N ALA A 202 10.61 13.39 -1.71
CA ALA A 202 11.30 13.61 -2.97
C ALA A 202 10.36 14.01 -4.13
N ASP A 203 9.08 13.64 -4.08
CA ASP A 203 8.12 13.90 -5.15
C ASP A 203 7.68 15.38 -5.16
N PRO A 204 7.94 16.14 -6.25
CA PRO A 204 7.54 17.54 -6.34
C PRO A 204 6.03 17.75 -6.40
N ASP A 205 5.25 16.76 -6.81
CA ASP A 205 3.79 16.86 -6.93
C ASP A 205 3.08 16.53 -5.61
N THR A 206 3.78 15.95 -4.64
CA THR A 206 3.26 15.73 -3.28
C THR A 206 3.60 16.95 -2.41
N HIS A 207 2.59 17.71 -2.01
CA HIS A 207 2.79 18.95 -1.21
C HIS A 207 2.51 18.75 0.28
N SER A 208 1.78 17.71 0.65
CA SER A 208 1.46 17.36 2.02
C SER A 208 1.25 15.87 2.18
N ILE A 209 1.31 15.35 3.40
CA ILE A 209 1.27 13.91 3.65
C ILE A 209 0.28 13.60 4.79
N ILE A 210 -0.49 12.51 4.62
CA ILE A 210 -1.23 11.86 5.71
C ILE A 210 -0.56 10.53 6.02
N MET A 211 -0.23 10.32 7.29
CA MET A 211 0.33 9.09 7.81
C MET A 211 -0.63 8.44 8.81
N ILE A 212 -1.04 7.19 8.54
CA ILE A 212 -1.98 6.45 9.38
C ILE A 212 -1.32 5.18 9.89
N GLY A 213 -1.10 5.15 11.19
CA GLY A 213 -0.55 4.01 11.91
C GLY A 213 -1.56 3.38 12.87
N GLU A 214 -1.05 2.44 13.62
CA GLU A 214 -1.82 1.71 14.64
C GLU A 214 -0.89 1.21 15.75
N ILE A 215 -1.47 0.70 16.83
CA ILE A 215 -0.70 0.07 17.92
C ILE A 215 0.15 -1.09 17.40
N GLY A 216 1.22 -1.41 18.13
CA GLY A 216 2.14 -2.52 17.85
C GLY A 216 3.37 -2.12 17.04
N GLY A 217 4.49 -2.75 17.37
CA GLY A 217 5.79 -2.43 16.78
C GLY A 217 6.27 -1.00 17.07
N ALA A 218 7.28 -0.54 16.34
CA ALA A 218 7.88 0.80 16.47
C ALA A 218 7.93 1.57 15.13
N ALA A 219 7.23 1.12 14.11
CA ALA A 219 7.36 1.66 12.75
C ALA A 219 6.94 3.14 12.65
N GLU A 220 5.99 3.58 13.47
CA GLU A 220 5.52 4.97 13.51
C GLU A 220 6.51 5.88 14.26
N GLU A 221 7.14 5.38 15.32
CA GLU A 221 8.22 6.07 16.04
C GLU A 221 9.45 6.23 15.14
N ASP A 222 9.86 5.17 14.44
CA ASP A 222 10.97 5.19 13.48
C ASP A 222 10.69 6.18 12.33
N ALA A 223 9.46 6.22 11.84
CA ALA A 223 9.01 7.18 10.82
C ALA A 223 9.06 8.62 11.34
N ALA A 224 8.63 8.87 12.58
CA ALA A 224 8.69 10.19 13.19
C ALA A 224 10.13 10.68 13.34
N GLU A 225 11.04 9.81 13.76
CA GLU A 225 12.45 10.13 13.86
C GLU A 225 13.09 10.40 12.49
N PHE A 226 12.70 9.63 11.46
CA PHE A 226 13.09 9.89 10.08
C PHE A 226 12.65 11.28 9.63
N ILE A 227 11.38 11.67 9.85
CA ILE A 227 10.86 12.99 9.48
C ILE A 227 11.62 14.12 10.18
N LYS A 228 11.96 13.99 11.46
CA LYS A 228 12.80 14.97 12.18
C LYS A 228 14.17 15.15 11.51
N ARG A 229 14.83 14.04 11.18
CA ARG A 229 16.14 14.09 10.51
C ARG A 229 16.07 14.75 9.15
N GLU A 230 15.03 14.48 8.37
CA GLU A 230 14.86 15.07 7.05
C GLU A 230 14.49 16.57 7.16
N ALA A 231 13.67 16.95 8.12
CA ALA A 231 13.35 18.35 8.40
C ALA A 231 14.59 19.17 8.77
N ALA A 232 15.50 18.60 9.58
CA ALA A 232 16.78 19.23 9.90
C ALA A 232 17.69 19.46 8.67
N LYS A 233 17.48 18.70 7.58
CA LYS A 233 18.16 18.89 6.28
C LYS A 233 17.40 19.83 5.34
N GLY A 234 16.30 20.44 5.79
CA GLY A 234 15.46 21.31 4.96
C GLY A 234 14.47 20.54 4.07
N ARG A 235 14.32 19.23 4.23
CA ARG A 235 13.36 18.39 3.50
C ARG A 235 12.13 18.13 4.37
N SER A 236 11.14 18.98 4.26
CA SER A 236 9.90 18.83 5.03
C SER A 236 8.67 19.14 4.20
N LYS A 237 7.55 18.52 4.54
CA LYS A 237 6.22 18.81 3.99
C LYS A 237 5.21 18.83 5.14
N PRO A 238 4.14 19.65 5.07
CA PRO A 238 3.05 19.63 6.05
C PRO A 238 2.48 18.21 6.20
N MET A 239 2.27 17.77 7.45
CA MET A 239 1.80 16.42 7.72
C MET A 239 0.65 16.41 8.73
N ALA A 240 -0.32 15.52 8.50
CA ALA A 240 -1.28 15.08 9.49
C ALA A 240 -1.18 13.56 9.70
N GLY A 241 -1.57 13.09 10.88
CA GLY A 241 -1.53 11.67 11.17
C GLY A 241 -2.57 11.20 12.17
N PHE A 242 -2.74 9.90 12.23
CA PHE A 242 -3.65 9.22 13.15
C PHE A 242 -3.07 7.88 13.57
N ILE A 243 -3.31 7.50 14.83
CA ILE A 243 -2.95 6.17 15.37
C ILE A 243 -4.22 5.47 15.83
N ALA A 244 -4.51 4.33 15.20
CA ALA A 244 -5.61 3.46 15.61
C ALA A 244 -5.26 2.64 16.85
N GLY A 245 -6.29 2.36 17.68
CA GLY A 245 -6.14 1.46 18.80
C GLY A 245 -5.79 2.12 20.14
N VAL A 246 -6.01 3.43 20.32
CA VAL A 246 -5.77 4.16 21.59
C VAL A 246 -6.43 3.48 22.80
N THR A 247 -7.61 2.88 22.61
CA THR A 247 -8.35 2.18 23.68
C THR A 247 -8.10 0.69 23.73
N ALA A 248 -7.14 0.18 22.95
CA ALA A 248 -6.87 -1.25 22.87
C ALA A 248 -6.24 -1.78 24.18
N PRO A 249 -6.75 -2.87 24.76
CA PRO A 249 -6.15 -3.46 25.95
C PRO A 249 -4.80 -4.13 25.60
N PRO A 250 -3.80 -4.04 26.49
CA PRO A 250 -2.51 -4.70 26.30
C PRO A 250 -2.66 -6.22 26.11
N GLY A 251 -1.82 -6.82 25.26
CA GLY A 251 -1.77 -8.26 25.02
C GLY A 251 -2.88 -8.79 24.13
N ARG A 252 -3.82 -7.96 23.68
CA ARG A 252 -4.87 -8.37 22.74
C ARG A 252 -4.56 -7.87 21.34
N ARG A 253 -4.62 -8.78 20.36
CA ARG A 253 -4.53 -8.43 18.93
C ARG A 253 -5.81 -7.73 18.47
N MET A 254 -5.66 -6.59 17.80
CA MET A 254 -6.75 -5.73 17.36
C MET A 254 -6.86 -5.71 15.84
N GLY A 255 -7.46 -6.76 15.25
CA GLY A 255 -7.60 -6.90 13.81
C GLY A 255 -6.30 -7.41 13.16
N HIS A 256 -5.45 -6.51 12.72
CA HIS A 256 -4.18 -6.86 12.05
C HIS A 256 -3.24 -7.70 12.93
N ALA A 257 -2.48 -8.59 12.30
CA ALA A 257 -1.54 -9.46 13.02
C ALA A 257 -0.44 -8.68 13.76
N GLY A 258 -0.05 -7.51 13.24
CA GLY A 258 0.91 -6.61 13.86
C GLY A 258 0.33 -5.64 14.90
N ALA A 259 -1.00 -5.55 15.03
CA ALA A 259 -1.67 -4.60 15.93
C ALA A 259 -1.85 -5.19 17.33
N ILE A 260 -0.76 -5.30 18.06
CA ILE A 260 -0.73 -5.83 19.45
C ILE A 260 0.28 -5.05 20.29
N ILE A 261 -0.11 -4.63 21.51
CA ILE A 261 0.76 -4.06 22.51
C ILE A 261 1.39 -5.24 23.25
N SER A 262 2.71 -5.43 23.14
CA SER A 262 3.44 -6.53 23.75
C SER A 262 4.73 -6.05 24.37
N GLY A 263 5.12 -6.63 25.54
CA GLY A 263 6.36 -6.28 26.24
C GLY A 263 6.47 -4.79 26.61
N GLY A 264 5.34 -4.11 26.83
CA GLY A 264 5.30 -2.68 27.18
C GLY A 264 5.61 -1.73 26.02
N LYS A 265 5.77 -2.25 24.78
CA LYS A 265 6.07 -1.49 23.56
C LYS A 265 4.87 -1.44 22.62
N GLY A 266 4.87 -0.45 21.72
CA GLY A 266 3.85 -0.30 20.68
C GLY A 266 2.54 0.30 21.16
N LYS A 267 2.56 1.08 22.26
CA LYS A 267 1.40 1.82 22.74
C LYS A 267 1.06 2.99 21.81
N ALA A 268 -0.22 3.34 21.76
CA ALA A 268 -0.66 4.47 20.96
C ALA A 268 -0.08 5.80 21.46
N GLU A 269 0.02 5.98 22.78
CA GLU A 269 0.52 7.20 23.42
C GLU A 269 1.95 7.51 22.96
N ASP A 270 2.85 6.50 23.00
CA ASP A 270 4.26 6.64 22.62
C ASP A 270 4.39 7.07 21.14
N LYS A 271 3.57 6.46 20.27
CA LYS A 271 3.51 6.81 18.84
C LYS A 271 2.99 8.21 18.59
N LEU A 272 1.92 8.60 19.28
CA LEU A 272 1.33 9.93 19.18
C LEU A 272 2.31 11.02 19.65
N GLU A 273 3.07 10.77 20.71
CA GLU A 273 4.08 11.69 21.20
C GLU A 273 5.25 11.81 20.21
N ALA A 274 5.75 10.69 19.69
CA ALA A 274 6.79 10.68 18.66
C ALA A 274 6.36 11.49 17.43
N MET A 275 5.15 11.26 16.93
CA MET A 275 4.61 11.98 15.78
C MET A 275 4.46 13.49 16.04
N ARG A 276 3.90 13.89 17.21
CA ARG A 276 3.81 15.32 17.59
C ARG A 276 5.19 15.97 17.67
N SER A 277 6.16 15.29 18.24
CA SER A 277 7.54 15.80 18.36
C SER A 277 8.23 15.93 17.00
N ALA A 278 7.75 15.23 15.97
CA ALA A 278 8.19 15.37 14.59
C ALA A 278 7.42 16.45 13.80
N GLY A 279 6.54 17.21 14.45
CA GLY A 279 5.73 18.25 13.81
C GLY A 279 4.53 17.73 13.02
N ILE A 280 4.16 16.46 13.20
CA ILE A 280 2.98 15.86 12.56
C ILE A 280 1.73 16.25 13.38
N ALA A 281 0.77 16.91 12.74
CA ALA A 281 -0.49 17.26 13.38
C ALA A 281 -1.37 16.03 13.58
N ILE A 282 -1.78 15.76 14.82
CA ILE A 282 -2.57 14.57 15.13
C ILE A 282 -4.06 14.87 14.99
N ALA A 283 -4.75 14.02 14.23
CA ALA A 283 -6.20 14.02 14.14
C ALA A 283 -6.80 13.34 15.40
N ASP A 284 -7.81 13.97 16.00
CA ASP A 284 -8.47 13.44 17.20
C ASP A 284 -9.32 12.20 16.92
N SER A 285 -9.76 12.04 15.68
CA SER A 285 -10.52 10.89 15.21
C SER A 285 -10.23 10.61 13.73
N PRO A 286 -10.55 9.42 13.22
CA PRO A 286 -10.44 9.13 11.79
C PRO A 286 -11.22 10.14 10.92
N ALA A 287 -12.38 10.60 11.41
CA ALA A 287 -13.25 11.54 10.70
C ALA A 287 -12.68 12.97 10.59
N SER A 288 -11.59 13.28 11.29
CA SER A 288 -10.98 14.61 11.28
C SER A 288 -9.63 14.66 10.51
N LEU A 289 -9.21 13.60 9.85
CA LEU A 289 -7.92 13.53 9.13
C LEU A 289 -7.80 14.65 8.07
N GLY A 290 -8.79 14.79 7.19
CA GLY A 290 -8.78 15.79 6.14
C GLY A 290 -8.84 17.22 6.68
N THR A 291 -9.66 17.47 7.69
CA THR A 291 -9.78 18.79 8.31
C THR A 291 -8.54 19.17 9.12
N THR A 292 -7.87 18.21 9.74
CA THR A 292 -6.59 18.42 10.43
C THR A 292 -5.51 18.83 9.43
N LEU A 293 -5.38 18.12 8.30
CA LEU A 293 -4.44 18.48 7.25
C LEU A 293 -4.76 19.88 6.67
N ALA A 294 -6.02 20.16 6.38
CA ALA A 294 -6.44 21.47 5.85
C ALA A 294 -6.09 22.64 6.79
N LYS A 295 -6.16 22.44 8.11
CA LYS A 295 -5.73 23.44 9.11
C LYS A 295 -4.21 23.68 9.06
N VAL A 296 -3.41 22.62 8.88
CA VAL A 296 -1.94 22.73 8.78
C VAL A 296 -1.55 23.49 7.52
N LEU A 297 -2.25 23.27 6.40
CA LEU A 297 -1.98 23.92 5.12
C LEU A 297 -2.35 25.42 5.08
N LYS A 298 -3.18 25.89 6.01
CA LYS A 298 -3.59 27.30 6.11
C LYS A 298 -2.67 28.15 7.01
N ARG A 299 -1.71 27.51 7.67
CA ARG A 299 -0.71 28.17 8.51
C ARG A 299 0.52 28.55 7.71
#